data_48e7000b5bb3e0f218e9ed618500780c
#
_entry.id   48e7000b5bb3e0f218e9ed618500780c
#
_cell.length_a   1.000
_cell.length_b   1.000
_cell.length_c   1.000
_cell.angle_alpha   90.00
_cell.angle_beta   90.00
_cell.angle_gamma   90.00
#
_symmetry.space_group_name_H-M   'P 1'
#
loop_
_entity.id
_entity.type
_entity.pdbx_description
1 polymer ?
#
loop_
_entity_poly.entity_id
_entity_poly.type
_entity_poly.pdbx_seq_one_letter_code
_entity_poly.pdbx_strand_id
1 'polypeptide(L)'
;TLNLVNGEIPPMRYGGNYKSYGPQYARGIQEGNGKPEDGNLWVTYSMNKEDIWISRIPVPVRTEAGSHAKEDFSRYARLADLTEWNIYSPLWAPVSLETEAGNTWLTLRDKDPFDYAKVERKIPASRQLTVSFDLMAGQNDHGTLQIEFLDADGIACSRIELTSEGILRAKGGSRFSNMMKYEPGKTYHIQAELSVKDRNIRISVDGRPVGQRMFYAPVAS
;
A
#
# COMPACT_ATOMS: atom_id res chain seq x y z
N THR A 1 -20.56 -3.86 -3.10
CA THR A 1 -20.03 -3.76 -1.73
C THR A 1 -18.83 -2.85 -1.77
N LEU A 2 -18.84 -1.83 -0.93
CA LEU A 2 -17.73 -0.89 -0.80
C LEU A 2 -16.86 -1.32 0.37
N ASN A 3 -15.59 -1.57 0.13
CA ASN A 3 -14.65 -1.85 1.19
C ASN A 3 -14.11 -0.52 1.73
N LEU A 4 -14.52 -0.12 2.93
CA LEU A 4 -14.10 1.14 3.55
C LEU A 4 -12.71 1.07 4.16
N VAL A 5 -12.27 -0.13 4.49
CA VAL A 5 -10.96 -0.41 5.05
C VAL A 5 -10.32 -1.50 4.21
N ASN A 6 -9.37 -1.12 3.39
CA ASN A 6 -8.55 -2.08 2.65
C ASN A 6 -7.34 -2.42 3.48
N GLY A 7 -7.09 -3.70 3.65
CA GLY A 7 -5.90 -4.21 4.30
C GLY A 7 -6.08 -4.58 5.77
N GLU A 8 -4.98 -4.64 6.46
CA GLU A 8 -4.93 -5.11 7.83
C GLU A 8 -5.52 -4.08 8.79
N ILE A 9 -6.33 -4.57 9.72
CA ILE A 9 -6.76 -3.77 10.85
C ILE A 9 -5.54 -3.59 11.76
N PRO A 10 -5.20 -2.35 12.13
CA PRO A 10 -4.06 -2.12 13.02
C PRO A 10 -4.26 -2.87 14.35
N PRO A 11 -3.18 -3.34 14.97
CA PRO A 11 -3.27 -4.02 16.25
C PRO A 11 -3.86 -3.09 17.32
N MET A 12 -4.64 -3.66 18.24
CA MET A 12 -5.08 -2.91 19.41
C MET A 12 -3.89 -2.54 20.29
N ARG A 13 -3.77 -1.26 20.61
CA ARG A 13 -2.70 -0.73 21.47
C ARG A 13 -3.05 -0.84 22.96
N TYR A 14 -4.33 -0.80 23.29
CA TYR A 14 -4.81 -0.82 24.67
C TYR A 14 -5.78 -1.96 24.89
N GLY A 15 -5.51 -2.81 25.87
CA GLY A 15 -6.44 -3.82 26.34
C GLY A 15 -7.61 -3.20 27.11
N GLY A 16 -8.72 -3.88 27.20
CA GLY A 16 -9.87 -3.46 28.01
C GLY A 16 -11.13 -4.27 27.73
N ASN A 17 -12.00 -4.32 28.73
CA ASN A 17 -13.34 -4.85 28.56
C ASN A 17 -14.10 -3.97 27.57
N TYR A 18 -14.88 -4.57 26.69
CA TYR A 18 -15.65 -3.87 25.64
C TYR A 18 -14.84 -3.35 24.44
N LYS A 19 -13.57 -3.65 24.33
CA LYS A 19 -12.80 -3.43 23.11
C LYS A 19 -13.21 -4.45 22.04
N SER A 20 -13.24 -3.99 20.79
CA SER A 20 -13.53 -4.83 19.62
C SER A 20 -12.64 -4.41 18.46
N TYR A 21 -12.14 -5.36 17.70
CA TYR A 21 -11.35 -5.10 16.51
C TYR A 21 -12.18 -4.47 15.39
N GLY A 22 -11.52 -3.64 14.62
CA GLY A 22 -12.02 -3.11 13.38
C GLY A 22 -12.85 -1.83 13.50
N PRO A 23 -13.43 -1.40 12.37
CA PRO A 23 -14.22 -0.18 12.29
C PRO A 23 -15.57 -0.34 13.00
N GLN A 24 -15.92 0.65 13.80
CA GLN A 24 -17.17 0.69 14.58
C GLN A 24 -17.76 2.09 14.54
N TYR A 25 -19.05 2.20 14.78
CA TYR A 25 -19.77 3.48 14.87
C TYR A 25 -19.60 4.35 13.62
N ALA A 26 -19.66 3.72 12.43
CA ALA A 26 -19.55 4.44 11.17
C ALA A 26 -20.67 5.48 11.00
N ARG A 27 -20.27 6.71 10.64
CA ARG A 27 -21.18 7.80 10.31
C ARG A 27 -20.71 8.46 9.02
N GLY A 28 -21.63 8.73 8.10
CA GLY A 28 -21.34 9.37 6.82
C GLY A 28 -22.01 10.73 6.71
N ILE A 29 -21.30 11.63 6.08
CA ILE A 29 -21.82 12.93 5.62
C ILE A 29 -21.42 13.14 4.16
N GLN A 30 -22.33 13.57 3.34
CA GLN A 30 -22.06 13.84 1.93
C GLN A 30 -21.42 15.22 1.74
N GLU A 31 -21.81 16.17 2.56
CA GLU A 31 -21.37 17.56 2.50
C GLU A 31 -20.67 17.92 3.82
N GLY A 32 -19.55 18.60 3.70
CA GLY A 32 -18.86 19.11 4.90
C GLY A 32 -19.53 20.40 5.39
N ASN A 33 -20.10 20.41 6.59
CA ASN A 33 -20.44 21.59 7.38
C ASN A 33 -21.08 22.77 6.62
N GLY A 34 -22.08 22.52 5.76
CA GLY A 34 -22.79 23.57 5.02
C GLY A 34 -22.00 24.21 3.88
N LYS A 35 -20.90 23.63 3.47
CA LYS A 35 -20.17 24.01 2.25
C LYS A 35 -20.80 23.32 1.02
N PRO A 36 -20.61 23.86 -0.20
CA PRO A 36 -21.02 23.20 -1.41
C PRO A 36 -20.49 21.77 -1.47
N GLU A 37 -21.25 20.88 -2.09
CA GLU A 37 -20.85 19.49 -2.35
C GLU A 37 -19.47 19.45 -3.00
N ASP A 38 -18.58 18.66 -2.43
CA ASP A 38 -17.22 18.47 -2.95
C ASP A 38 -17.09 17.17 -3.79
N GLY A 39 -18.21 16.51 -4.07
CA GLY A 39 -18.24 15.26 -4.81
C GLY A 39 -17.74 14.06 -4.00
N ASN A 40 -17.70 14.15 -2.68
CA ASN A 40 -17.26 13.07 -1.82
C ASN A 40 -18.27 12.76 -0.71
N LEU A 41 -18.35 11.48 -0.36
CA LEU A 41 -18.93 11.02 0.88
C LEU A 41 -17.81 10.89 1.91
N TRP A 42 -17.90 11.62 2.99
CA TRP A 42 -16.98 11.52 4.11
C TRP A 42 -17.57 10.59 5.16
N VAL A 43 -16.80 9.59 5.58
CA VAL A 43 -17.22 8.61 6.58
C VAL A 43 -16.25 8.66 7.75
N THR A 44 -16.79 8.89 8.93
CA THR A 44 -16.03 8.81 10.19
C THR A 44 -16.38 7.52 10.91
N TYR A 45 -15.40 6.92 11.53
CA TYR A 45 -15.60 5.70 12.33
C TYR A 45 -14.50 5.54 13.38
N SER A 46 -14.81 4.82 14.44
CA SER A 46 -13.81 4.43 15.41
C SER A 46 -13.09 3.18 14.96
N MET A 47 -11.76 3.18 15.02
CA MET A 47 -10.96 2.00 14.78
C MET A 47 -10.51 1.41 16.12
N ASN A 48 -10.86 0.14 16.39
CA ASN A 48 -10.57 -0.58 17.63
C ASN A 48 -11.05 0.12 18.92
N LYS A 49 -11.94 1.12 18.82
CA LYS A 49 -12.29 2.05 19.90
C LYS A 49 -11.09 2.81 20.47
N GLU A 50 -10.09 3.06 19.66
CA GLU A 50 -8.85 3.74 20.04
C GLU A 50 -8.66 5.05 19.27
N ASP A 51 -8.93 5.02 17.97
CA ASP A 51 -8.75 6.16 17.08
C ASP A 51 -10.04 6.48 16.34
N ILE A 52 -10.14 7.74 15.89
CA ILE A 52 -11.20 8.16 14.96
C ILE A 52 -10.58 8.29 13.58
N TRP A 53 -11.10 7.51 12.65
CA TRP A 53 -10.69 7.53 11.27
C TRP A 53 -11.68 8.27 10.40
N ILE A 54 -11.18 8.84 9.32
CA ILE A 54 -11.98 9.51 8.31
C ILE A 54 -11.61 8.93 6.96
N SER A 55 -12.60 8.38 6.26
CA SER A 55 -12.46 7.95 4.87
C SER A 55 -13.21 8.89 3.95
N ARG A 56 -12.56 9.26 2.86
CA ARG A 56 -13.16 10.04 1.78
C ARG A 56 -13.49 9.11 0.61
N ILE A 57 -14.73 9.08 0.20
CA ILE A 57 -15.23 8.22 -0.87
C ILE A 57 -15.74 9.12 -2.00
N PRO A 58 -15.11 9.15 -3.17
CA PRO A 58 -15.63 9.89 -4.32
C PRO A 58 -17.02 9.44 -4.73
N VAL A 59 -17.92 10.36 -5.01
CA VAL A 59 -19.29 10.09 -5.46
C VAL A 59 -19.48 10.65 -6.87
N PRO A 60 -19.99 9.87 -7.84
CA PRO A 60 -20.37 8.46 -7.72
C PRO A 60 -19.17 7.53 -7.47
N VAL A 61 -19.40 6.48 -6.71
CA VAL A 61 -18.38 5.49 -6.42
C VAL A 61 -17.93 4.83 -7.73
N ARG A 62 -16.66 4.96 -8.05
CA ARG A 62 -16.08 4.29 -9.21
C ARG A 62 -15.60 2.92 -8.78
N THR A 63 -16.10 1.88 -9.42
CA THR A 63 -15.73 0.49 -9.18
C THR A 63 -14.69 0.00 -10.18
N GLU A 64 -14.50 0.72 -11.28
CA GLU A 64 -13.57 0.35 -12.33
C GLU A 64 -12.22 1.00 -12.11
N ALA A 65 -11.18 0.19 -12.10
CA ALA A 65 -9.81 0.65 -12.14
C ALA A 65 -9.32 0.68 -13.59
N GLY A 66 -8.58 1.71 -13.97
CA GLY A 66 -8.00 1.81 -15.31
C GLY A 66 -7.02 0.67 -15.59
N SER A 67 -7.02 0.13 -16.82
CA SER A 67 -6.16 -1.00 -17.23
C SER A 67 -4.67 -0.68 -17.24
N HIS A 68 -4.32 0.60 -17.27
CA HIS A 68 -2.94 1.09 -17.22
C HIS A 68 -2.83 2.15 -16.14
N ALA A 69 -1.87 1.97 -15.26
CA ALA A 69 -1.50 2.96 -14.27
C ALA A 69 -0.09 3.47 -14.59
N LYS A 70 0.01 4.77 -14.88
CA LYS A 70 1.29 5.48 -14.91
C LYS A 70 1.19 6.62 -13.91
N GLU A 71 1.97 6.53 -12.84
CA GLU A 71 2.03 7.57 -11.85
C GLU A 71 3.28 8.40 -12.01
N ASP A 72 3.05 9.72 -12.02
CA ASP A 72 4.03 10.75 -11.84
C ASP A 72 3.50 11.64 -10.72
N PHE A 73 4.07 11.51 -9.55
CA PHE A 73 3.60 12.21 -8.36
C PHE A 73 3.80 13.72 -8.43
N SER A 74 4.60 14.23 -9.37
CA SER A 74 4.85 15.67 -9.55
C SER A 74 3.61 16.45 -9.95
N ARG A 75 2.60 15.79 -10.52
CA ARG A 75 1.33 16.41 -10.93
C ARG A 75 0.37 16.72 -9.77
N TYR A 76 0.66 16.24 -8.57
CA TYR A 76 -0.20 16.41 -7.41
C TYR A 76 0.34 17.47 -6.47
N ALA A 77 -0.51 18.43 -6.11
CA ALA A 77 -0.16 19.45 -5.13
C ALA A 77 -0.28 18.96 -3.69
N ARG A 78 -1.18 18.00 -3.44
CA ARG A 78 -1.48 17.49 -2.10
C ARG A 78 -1.70 15.99 -2.14
N LEU A 79 -1.39 15.33 -1.03
CA LEU A 79 -1.65 13.89 -0.85
C LEU A 79 -3.14 13.54 -1.10
N ALA A 80 -4.05 14.43 -0.72
CA ALA A 80 -5.50 14.24 -0.92
C ALA A 80 -5.93 14.20 -2.40
N ASP A 81 -5.08 14.64 -3.31
CA ASP A 81 -5.38 14.62 -4.75
C ASP A 81 -5.11 13.25 -5.39
N LEU A 82 -4.44 12.33 -4.66
CA LEU A 82 -4.22 10.94 -5.09
C LEU A 82 -5.50 10.08 -4.91
N THR A 83 -6.53 10.38 -5.67
CA THR A 83 -7.87 9.77 -5.51
C THR A 83 -7.94 8.29 -5.87
N GLU A 84 -6.95 7.77 -6.62
CA GLU A 84 -6.87 6.36 -7.00
C GLU A 84 -6.04 5.51 -6.03
N TRP A 85 -5.49 6.16 -5.00
CA TRP A 85 -4.71 5.50 -3.97
C TRP A 85 -5.49 5.45 -2.66
N ASN A 86 -5.46 4.30 -2.02
CA ASN A 86 -5.90 4.15 -0.64
C ASN A 86 -4.68 4.37 0.25
N ILE A 87 -4.76 5.39 1.12
CA ILE A 87 -3.61 5.84 1.90
C ILE A 87 -3.97 5.73 3.37
N TYR A 88 -3.18 4.96 4.10
CA TYR A 88 -3.18 4.91 5.54
C TYR A 88 -1.96 5.65 6.07
N SER A 89 -2.21 6.77 6.73
CA SER A 89 -1.18 7.73 7.16
C SER A 89 -1.44 8.17 8.60
N PRO A 90 -1.11 7.32 9.59
CA PRO A 90 -1.26 7.69 10.98
C PRO A 90 -0.23 8.75 11.40
N LEU A 91 -0.45 9.39 12.56
CA LEU A 91 0.33 10.54 13.02
C LEU A 91 1.83 10.25 13.08
N TRP A 92 2.22 9.08 13.56
CA TRP A 92 3.63 8.70 13.74
C TRP A 92 4.19 7.84 12.62
N ALA A 93 3.35 7.46 11.65
CA ALA A 93 3.76 6.79 10.42
C ALA A 93 3.16 7.51 9.18
N PRO A 94 3.54 8.77 8.94
CA PRO A 94 2.93 9.57 7.88
C PRO A 94 3.35 9.12 6.49
N VAL A 95 2.39 9.29 5.56
CA VAL A 95 2.63 9.29 4.12
C VAL A 95 2.61 10.74 3.64
N SER A 96 3.54 11.12 2.79
CA SER A 96 3.66 12.49 2.25
C SER A 96 4.08 12.47 0.78
N LEU A 97 3.87 13.60 0.11
CA LEU A 97 4.52 13.91 -1.17
C LEU A 97 5.73 14.79 -0.85
N GLU A 98 6.90 14.34 -1.26
CA GLU A 98 8.15 15.07 -1.03
C GLU A 98 8.88 15.29 -2.37
N THR A 99 9.35 16.51 -2.59
CA THR A 99 10.10 16.84 -3.80
C THR A 99 11.58 16.99 -3.45
N GLU A 100 12.40 16.18 -4.08
CA GLU A 100 13.84 16.20 -3.94
C GLU A 100 14.51 16.12 -5.31
N ALA A 101 15.47 16.98 -5.56
CA ALA A 101 16.21 17.06 -6.83
C ALA A 101 15.32 17.11 -8.09
N GLY A 102 14.15 17.75 -7.98
CA GLY A 102 13.19 17.89 -9.08
C GLY A 102 12.26 16.70 -9.30
N ASN A 103 12.41 15.63 -8.53
CA ASN A 103 11.50 14.48 -8.54
C ASN A 103 10.57 14.53 -7.33
N THR A 104 9.30 14.19 -7.53
CA THR A 104 8.33 14.07 -6.44
C THR A 104 8.12 12.61 -6.11
N TRP A 105 8.25 12.28 -4.84
CA TRP A 105 8.16 10.94 -4.29
C TRP A 105 6.94 10.79 -3.40
N LEU A 106 6.31 9.64 -3.44
CA LEU A 106 5.36 9.21 -2.42
C LEU A 106 6.17 8.57 -1.29
N THR A 107 6.31 9.31 -0.19
CA THR A 107 7.21 8.97 0.91
C THR A 107 6.43 8.36 2.08
N LEU A 108 6.89 7.22 2.57
CA LEU A 108 6.37 6.54 3.75
C LEU A 108 7.42 6.66 4.87
N ARG A 109 7.06 7.28 6.00
CA ARG A 109 7.95 7.47 7.16
C ARG A 109 7.33 6.85 8.39
N ASP A 110 7.73 5.64 8.69
CA ASP A 110 7.27 4.95 9.88
C ASP A 110 8.21 5.24 11.07
N LYS A 111 7.65 5.83 12.12
CA LYS A 111 8.31 6.07 13.41
C LYS A 111 7.48 5.51 14.57
N ASP A 112 6.43 4.76 14.26
CA ASP A 112 5.52 4.20 15.25
C ASP A 112 5.87 2.71 15.49
N PRO A 113 6.23 2.31 16.71
CA PRO A 113 6.52 0.91 17.01
C PRO A 113 5.28 0.00 16.97
N PHE A 114 4.07 0.56 16.89
CA PHE A 114 2.80 -0.16 16.97
C PHE A 114 1.92 -0.01 15.72
N ASP A 115 2.32 0.83 14.78
CA ASP A 115 1.54 1.12 13.58
C ASP A 115 2.47 1.22 12.36
N TYR A 116 1.93 1.51 11.19
CA TYR A 116 2.70 1.56 9.95
C TYR A 116 2.10 2.54 8.93
N ALA A 117 2.90 3.03 8.00
CA ALA A 117 2.44 3.74 6.82
C ALA A 117 2.06 2.74 5.71
N LYS A 118 0.93 2.94 5.05
CA LYS A 118 0.51 2.09 3.93
C LYS A 118 -0.06 2.91 2.79
N VAL A 119 0.28 2.51 1.58
CA VAL A 119 -0.36 2.99 0.35
C VAL A 119 -0.76 1.79 -0.49
N GLU A 120 -1.94 1.85 -1.07
CA GLU A 120 -2.48 0.78 -1.87
C GLU A 120 -3.14 1.35 -3.12
N ARG A 121 -2.87 0.76 -4.27
CA ARG A 121 -3.53 1.08 -5.52
C ARG A 121 -4.31 -0.11 -6.04
N LYS A 122 -5.58 0.12 -6.35
CA LYS A 122 -6.41 -0.88 -7.01
C LYS A 122 -6.13 -0.85 -8.51
N ILE A 123 -5.91 -2.02 -9.07
CA ILE A 123 -5.78 -2.25 -10.50
C ILE A 123 -6.82 -3.28 -10.95
N PRO A 124 -7.19 -3.35 -12.25
CA PRO A 124 -8.07 -4.40 -12.74
C PRO A 124 -7.49 -5.78 -12.48
N ALA A 125 -8.36 -6.74 -12.16
CA ALA A 125 -7.95 -8.13 -12.04
C ALA A 125 -7.32 -8.61 -13.36
N SER A 126 -6.15 -9.22 -13.27
CA SER A 126 -5.42 -9.71 -14.44
C SER A 126 -4.75 -11.03 -14.14
N ARG A 127 -4.71 -11.91 -15.14
CA ARG A 127 -3.96 -13.19 -15.05
C ARG A 127 -2.47 -13.03 -15.33
N GLN A 128 -2.08 -11.88 -15.88
CA GLN A 128 -0.70 -11.47 -16.07
C GLN A 128 -0.59 -10.00 -15.73
N LEU A 129 0.36 -9.65 -14.91
CA LEU A 129 0.58 -8.29 -14.43
C LEU A 129 2.06 -7.96 -14.50
N THR A 130 2.40 -6.84 -15.09
CA THR A 130 3.72 -6.23 -14.99
C THR A 130 3.60 -4.91 -14.26
N VAL A 131 4.34 -4.77 -13.18
CA VAL A 131 4.44 -3.54 -12.41
C VAL A 131 5.90 -3.11 -12.37
N SER A 132 6.16 -1.85 -12.66
CA SER A 132 7.49 -1.26 -12.49
C SER A 132 7.40 0.05 -11.73
N PHE A 133 8.39 0.33 -10.89
CA PHE A 133 8.46 1.53 -10.08
C PHE A 133 9.89 1.80 -9.63
N ASP A 134 10.18 3.06 -9.39
CA ASP A 134 11.42 3.47 -8.77
C ASP A 134 11.25 3.48 -7.25
N LEU A 135 12.19 2.90 -6.55
CA LEU A 135 12.19 2.74 -5.10
C LEU A 135 13.51 3.21 -4.51
N MET A 136 13.44 4.05 -3.48
CA MET A 136 14.58 4.46 -2.69
C MET A 136 14.29 4.21 -1.21
N ALA A 137 15.11 3.39 -0.56
CA ALA A 137 15.06 3.21 0.89
C ALA A 137 15.93 4.25 1.57
N GLY A 138 15.39 4.96 2.56
CA GLY A 138 16.14 5.95 3.33
C GLY A 138 17.10 5.33 4.36
N GLN A 139 16.94 4.03 4.65
CA GLN A 139 17.68 3.30 5.69
C GLN A 139 17.77 1.81 5.37
N ASN A 140 18.68 1.11 6.01
CA ASN A 140 18.86 -0.34 5.87
C ASN A 140 19.28 -1.05 7.17
N ASP A 141 19.06 -0.42 8.30
CA ASP A 141 19.50 -0.88 9.62
C ASP A 141 18.33 -1.11 10.60
N HIS A 142 17.14 -0.64 10.27
CA HIS A 142 15.91 -0.91 11.02
C HIS A 142 14.67 -0.74 10.13
N GLY A 143 13.54 -1.26 10.60
CA GLY A 143 12.29 -1.28 9.85
C GLY A 143 12.28 -2.28 8.68
N THR A 144 11.14 -2.43 8.08
CA THR A 144 10.92 -3.28 6.90
C THR A 144 9.93 -2.62 5.97
N LEU A 145 10.25 -2.50 4.70
CA LEU A 145 9.29 -2.13 3.67
C LEU A 145 8.76 -3.40 3.01
N GLN A 146 7.44 -3.53 2.93
CA GLN A 146 6.78 -4.64 2.26
C GLN A 146 6.02 -4.14 1.04
N ILE A 147 6.19 -4.84 -0.08
CA ILE A 147 5.45 -4.61 -1.33
C ILE A 147 4.67 -5.88 -1.61
N GLU A 148 3.36 -5.78 -1.56
CA GLU A 148 2.45 -6.92 -1.69
C GLU A 148 1.62 -6.82 -2.96
N PHE A 149 1.39 -7.97 -3.58
CA PHE A 149 0.48 -8.13 -4.71
C PHE A 149 -0.71 -8.94 -4.22
N LEU A 150 -1.87 -8.27 -4.24
CA LEU A 150 -3.12 -8.80 -3.69
C LEU A 150 -4.02 -9.29 -4.84
N ASP A 151 -4.79 -10.34 -4.58
CA ASP A 151 -5.86 -10.77 -5.47
C ASP A 151 -7.16 -9.97 -5.26
N ALA A 152 -8.23 -10.35 -5.95
CA ALA A 152 -9.52 -9.68 -5.87
C ALA A 152 -10.16 -9.74 -4.48
N ASP A 153 -9.79 -10.71 -3.67
CA ASP A 153 -10.29 -10.90 -2.29
C ASP A 153 -9.40 -10.19 -1.26
N GLY A 154 -8.32 -9.53 -1.71
CA GLY A 154 -7.36 -8.85 -0.85
C GLY A 154 -6.32 -9.79 -0.22
N ILE A 155 -6.19 -11.00 -0.72
CA ILE A 155 -5.20 -11.97 -0.25
C ILE A 155 -3.88 -11.73 -0.96
N ALA A 156 -2.82 -11.53 -0.20
CA ALA A 156 -1.48 -11.36 -0.77
C ALA A 156 -0.97 -12.69 -1.33
N CYS A 157 -0.73 -12.72 -2.64
CA CYS A 157 -0.17 -13.89 -3.32
C CYS A 157 1.35 -13.86 -3.42
N SER A 158 1.94 -12.68 -3.41
CA SER A 158 3.38 -12.47 -3.48
C SER A 158 3.80 -11.25 -2.67
N ARG A 159 5.03 -11.28 -2.15
CA ARG A 159 5.60 -10.21 -1.33
C ARG A 159 7.08 -10.03 -1.64
N ILE A 160 7.47 -8.79 -1.82
CA ILE A 160 8.87 -8.35 -1.86
C ILE A 160 9.13 -7.55 -0.58
N GLU A 161 10.28 -7.73 0.04
CA GLU A 161 10.65 -6.99 1.25
C GLU A 161 12.05 -6.38 1.12
N LEU A 162 12.20 -5.16 1.66
CA LEU A 162 13.47 -4.58 2.02
C LEU A 162 13.62 -4.70 3.54
N THR A 163 14.63 -5.43 3.98
CA THR A 163 14.83 -5.77 5.40
C THR A 163 15.78 -4.80 6.09
N SER A 164 15.75 -4.81 7.42
CA SER A 164 16.71 -4.08 8.28
C SER A 164 18.15 -4.54 8.18
N GLU A 165 18.45 -5.63 7.44
CA GLU A 165 19.82 -6.07 7.17
C GLU A 165 20.32 -5.62 5.79
N GLY A 166 19.63 -4.70 5.14
CA GLY A 166 19.98 -4.20 3.81
C GLY A 166 19.77 -5.22 2.69
N ILE A 167 18.80 -6.11 2.84
CA ILE A 167 18.53 -7.20 1.90
C ILE A 167 17.16 -7.00 1.23
N LEU A 168 17.14 -7.00 -0.10
CA LEU A 168 15.94 -7.21 -0.88
C LEU A 168 15.70 -8.71 -0.98
N ARG A 169 14.52 -9.16 -0.52
CA ARG A 169 14.11 -10.57 -0.56
C ARG A 169 12.67 -10.72 -1.05
N ALA A 170 12.31 -11.90 -1.49
CA ALA A 170 10.92 -12.19 -1.84
C ALA A 170 10.44 -13.50 -1.21
N LYS A 171 9.15 -13.51 -0.87
CA LYS A 171 8.47 -14.67 -0.29
C LYS A 171 8.05 -15.64 -1.39
N GLY A 172 8.37 -16.91 -1.19
CA GLY A 172 7.92 -18.00 -2.03
C GLY A 172 7.53 -19.22 -1.17
N GLY A 173 6.29 -19.66 -1.28
CA GLY A 173 5.75 -20.65 -0.36
C GLY A 173 5.83 -20.17 1.09
N SER A 174 6.42 -20.97 1.97
CA SER A 174 6.58 -20.61 3.40
C SER A 174 7.88 -19.84 3.71
N ARG A 175 8.76 -19.61 2.74
CA ARG A 175 10.11 -19.10 2.97
C ARG A 175 10.39 -17.82 2.18
N PHE A 176 11.23 -16.97 2.76
CA PHE A 176 11.89 -15.89 2.05
C PHE A 176 13.18 -16.36 1.41
N SER A 177 13.55 -15.73 0.30
CA SER A 177 14.85 -15.92 -0.32
C SER A 177 15.45 -14.58 -0.65
N ASN A 178 16.69 -14.40 -0.23
CA ASN A 178 17.47 -13.21 -0.50
C ASN A 178 17.79 -13.12 -1.99
N MET A 179 17.62 -11.95 -2.56
CA MET A 179 17.85 -11.67 -3.98
C MET A 179 19.08 -10.79 -4.18
N MET A 180 19.19 -9.71 -3.42
CA MET A 180 20.34 -8.81 -3.49
C MET A 180 20.46 -7.97 -2.22
N LYS A 181 21.61 -7.34 -2.03
CA LYS A 181 21.77 -6.26 -1.06
C LYS A 181 21.33 -4.94 -1.68
N TYR A 182 20.77 -4.06 -0.87
CA TYR A 182 20.47 -2.69 -1.26
C TYR A 182 21.19 -1.67 -0.38
N GLU A 183 21.36 -0.46 -0.90
CA GLU A 183 22.02 0.64 -0.23
C GLU A 183 21.01 1.76 0.05
N PRO A 184 21.02 2.39 1.25
CA PRO A 184 20.15 3.53 1.53
C PRO A 184 20.52 4.72 0.65
N GLY A 185 19.50 5.52 0.29
CA GLY A 185 19.66 6.69 -0.56
C GLY A 185 19.88 6.40 -2.04
N LYS A 186 19.97 5.13 -2.44
CA LYS A 186 20.08 4.73 -3.83
C LYS A 186 18.71 4.37 -4.40
N THR A 187 18.40 4.93 -5.56
CA THR A 187 17.21 4.58 -6.32
C THR A 187 17.43 3.31 -7.12
N TYR A 188 16.48 2.40 -7.05
CA TYR A 188 16.42 1.15 -7.81
C TYR A 188 15.17 1.12 -8.65
N HIS A 189 15.30 0.80 -9.93
CA HIS A 189 14.16 0.50 -10.80
C HIS A 189 13.76 -0.96 -10.62
N ILE A 190 12.63 -1.20 -9.97
CA ILE A 190 12.11 -2.55 -9.71
C ILE A 190 11.04 -2.86 -10.74
N GLN A 191 11.13 -4.04 -11.36
CA GLN A 191 10.08 -4.60 -12.19
C GLN A 191 9.67 -5.96 -11.65
N ALA A 192 8.36 -6.15 -11.48
CA ALA A 192 7.74 -7.40 -11.05
C ALA A 192 6.78 -7.89 -12.13
N GLU A 193 6.97 -9.10 -12.59
CA GLU A 193 6.12 -9.79 -13.56
C GLU A 193 5.43 -10.97 -12.89
N LEU A 194 4.11 -10.91 -12.79
CA LEU A 194 3.29 -11.93 -12.15
C LEU A 194 2.52 -12.72 -13.20
N SER A 195 2.52 -14.04 -13.05
CA SER A 195 1.74 -14.98 -13.89
C SER A 195 0.88 -15.87 -13.01
N VAL A 196 -0.44 -15.73 -13.11
CA VAL A 196 -1.38 -16.59 -12.38
C VAL A 196 -1.31 -18.01 -12.93
N LYS A 197 -1.16 -18.18 -14.24
CA LYS A 197 -1.01 -19.50 -14.89
C LYS A 197 0.18 -20.27 -14.34
N ASP A 198 1.33 -19.60 -14.22
CA ASP A 198 2.57 -20.22 -13.77
C ASP A 198 2.74 -20.12 -12.25
N ARG A 199 1.82 -19.44 -11.58
CA ARG A 199 1.80 -19.19 -10.13
C ARG A 199 3.13 -18.65 -9.62
N ASN A 200 3.69 -17.69 -10.31
CA ASN A 200 4.98 -17.13 -9.95
C ASN A 200 5.09 -15.61 -10.17
N ILE A 201 6.09 -15.05 -9.52
CA ILE A 201 6.58 -13.68 -9.73
C ILE A 201 8.05 -13.76 -10.17
N ARG A 202 8.40 -12.99 -11.20
CA ARG A 202 9.78 -12.69 -11.60
C ARG A 202 10.10 -11.28 -11.23
N ILE A 203 11.31 -11.07 -10.70
CA ILE A 203 11.74 -9.76 -10.22
C ILE A 203 13.04 -9.40 -10.92
N SER A 204 13.07 -8.19 -11.47
CA SER A 204 14.26 -7.56 -12.04
C SER A 204 14.53 -6.24 -11.32
N VAL A 205 15.79 -5.91 -11.15
CA VAL A 205 16.26 -4.64 -10.59
C VAL A 205 17.25 -4.02 -11.55
N ASP A 206 17.03 -2.77 -11.93
CA ASP A 206 17.83 -2.03 -12.91
C ASP A 206 18.04 -2.82 -14.23
N GLY A 207 16.95 -3.47 -14.68
CA GLY A 207 16.92 -4.29 -15.89
C GLY A 207 17.60 -5.67 -15.77
N ARG A 208 18.11 -6.05 -14.59
CA ARG A 208 18.77 -7.34 -14.37
C ARG A 208 17.85 -8.28 -13.58
N PRO A 209 17.60 -9.52 -14.04
CA PRO A 209 16.86 -10.49 -13.27
C PRO A 209 17.57 -10.81 -11.95
N VAL A 210 16.87 -10.66 -10.83
CA VAL A 210 17.42 -10.98 -9.50
C VAL A 210 16.77 -12.22 -8.88
N GLY A 211 15.61 -12.65 -9.36
CA GLY A 211 15.02 -13.90 -8.92
C GLY A 211 13.59 -14.15 -9.40
N GLN A 212 13.14 -15.36 -9.12
CA GLN A 212 11.78 -15.85 -9.37
C GLN A 212 11.29 -16.60 -8.14
N ARG A 213 10.00 -16.44 -7.80
CA ARG A 213 9.38 -17.14 -6.67
C ARG A 213 7.98 -17.61 -7.03
N MET A 214 7.59 -18.74 -6.46
CA MET A 214 6.20 -19.21 -6.53
C MET A 214 5.32 -18.37 -5.62
N PHE A 215 4.06 -18.20 -5.99
CA PHE A 215 3.07 -17.60 -5.10
C PHE A 215 2.97 -18.40 -3.80
N TYR A 216 2.80 -17.71 -2.68
CA TYR A 216 2.68 -18.35 -1.38
C TYR A 216 1.22 -18.56 -0.93
N ALA A 217 0.27 -17.98 -1.66
CA ALA A 217 -1.16 -18.22 -1.49
C ALA A 217 -1.84 -18.54 -2.82
N PRO A 218 -2.97 -19.23 -2.82
CA PRO A 218 -3.83 -19.33 -3.98
C PRO A 218 -4.29 -17.94 -4.40
N VAL A 219 -4.50 -17.76 -5.70
CA VAL A 219 -5.05 -16.51 -6.27
C VAL A 219 -6.46 -16.82 -6.73
N ALA A 220 -7.43 -16.02 -6.29
CA ALA A 220 -8.77 -16.05 -6.83
C ALA A 220 -8.71 -15.68 -8.33
N SER A 221 -9.26 -16.54 -9.16
CA SER A 221 -9.20 -16.44 -10.64
C SER A 221 -10.38 -15.64 -11.18
#